data_9c6c7b5937d20d144b76b19c4d21d0f3
#
_entry.id   9c6c7b5937d20d144b76b19c4d21d0f3
#
_cell.length_a   1.000
_cell.length_b   1.000
_cell.length_c   1.000
_cell.angle_alpha   90.00
_cell.angle_beta   90.00
_cell.angle_gamma   90.00
#
_symmetry.space_group_name_H-M   'P 1'
#
loop_
_entity.id
_entity.type
_entity.pdbx_description
1 polymer ?
#
loop_
_entity_poly.entity_id
_entity_poly.type
_entity_poly.pdbx_seq_one_letter_code
_entity_poly.pdbx_strand_id
1 'polypeptide(L)'
;MNNEMAYLLGMITGSGTIQRGTTETTISIEIPHKKMETEFATNVGIFVKASVTDIRSILEPLLGTSLIFTQNPNVSIMSFRKPNEDYLMREILRYLGGATSSDNVRISDDVFGFSKDERRQFVKGFADVTGYIRRSNYAFSEPNYRVYFEIPNNWELVIDFSNLLKSIDIPVQTIDWAHPNMRDGNLVKYNTGHPDFWKKEHQVKVWAVEYQPVGFAVIHKQEALDYFADKQRMFIEVEKKKTTEETTHRYYWELTPRKKTKPNHPGESDAFIPSVIRGKHYDSWADIAKDLGYDEDS
;
A
#
# COMPACT_ATOMS: atom_id res chain seq x y z
N MET A 1 17.28 6.42 -13.35
CA MET A 1 16.94 6.25 -11.92
C MET A 1 17.65 5.00 -11.44
N ASN A 2 17.97 4.86 -10.15
CA ASN A 2 18.44 3.58 -9.61
C ASN A 2 17.37 2.95 -8.70
N ASN A 3 17.53 1.68 -8.39
CA ASN A 3 16.57 0.91 -7.61
C ASN A 3 16.39 1.44 -6.19
N GLU A 4 17.46 1.88 -5.56
CA GLU A 4 17.46 2.40 -4.19
C GLU A 4 16.68 3.71 -4.09
N MET A 5 16.83 4.56 -5.10
CA MET A 5 16.06 5.82 -5.19
C MET A 5 14.58 5.55 -5.42
N ALA A 6 14.24 4.61 -6.30
CA ALA A 6 12.85 4.22 -6.55
C ALA A 6 12.20 3.66 -5.27
N TYR A 7 12.93 2.80 -4.53
CA TYR A 7 12.49 2.27 -3.25
C TYR A 7 12.24 3.37 -2.21
N LEU A 8 13.19 4.31 -2.07
CA LEU A 8 13.07 5.45 -1.16
C LEU A 8 11.86 6.32 -1.51
N LEU A 9 11.65 6.61 -2.80
CA LEU A 9 10.48 7.38 -3.25
C LEU A 9 9.17 6.67 -2.91
N GLY A 10 9.11 5.35 -3.05
CA GLY A 10 7.96 4.55 -2.64
C GLY A 10 7.66 4.68 -1.15
N MET A 11 8.67 4.58 -0.29
CA MET A 11 8.52 4.77 1.15
C MET A 11 8.02 6.18 1.49
N ILE A 12 8.60 7.20 0.89
CA ILE A 12 8.19 8.60 1.12
C ILE A 12 6.75 8.83 0.66
N THR A 13 6.38 8.30 -0.50
CA THR A 13 5.01 8.41 -1.03
C THR A 13 4.00 7.73 -0.10
N GLY A 14 4.37 6.58 0.49
CA GLY A 14 3.48 5.80 1.35
C GLY A 14 3.25 6.41 2.75
N SER A 15 4.30 6.98 3.35
CA SER A 15 4.24 7.42 4.76
C SER A 15 5.23 8.54 5.09
N GLY A 16 5.64 9.33 4.08
CA GLY A 16 6.60 10.40 4.25
C GLY A 16 5.96 11.70 4.70
N THR A 17 6.70 12.45 5.49
CA THR A 17 6.42 13.85 5.82
C THR A 17 7.64 14.69 5.47
N ILE A 18 7.43 15.81 4.79
CA ILE A 18 8.47 16.70 4.28
C ILE A 18 8.37 18.03 5.01
N GLN A 19 9.40 18.37 5.75
CA GLN A 19 9.53 19.65 6.45
C GLN A 19 10.59 20.49 5.75
N ARG A 20 10.15 21.51 5.00
CA ARG A 20 11.05 22.43 4.30
C ARG A 20 11.48 23.56 5.22
N GLY A 21 12.75 23.62 5.52
CA GLY A 21 13.38 24.79 6.16
C GLY A 21 13.94 25.76 5.14
N THR A 22 14.55 26.86 5.60
CA THR A 22 15.16 27.89 4.74
C THR A 22 16.39 27.39 3.99
N THR A 23 17.21 26.58 4.61
CA THR A 23 18.47 26.06 4.06
C THR A 23 18.48 24.55 3.84
N GLU A 24 17.68 23.82 4.61
CA GLU A 24 17.66 22.37 4.62
C GLU A 24 16.23 21.84 4.61
N THR A 25 16.02 20.67 4.02
CA THR A 25 14.77 19.91 4.08
C THR A 25 14.99 18.63 4.88
N THR A 26 14.05 18.35 5.78
CA THR A 26 13.99 17.09 6.54
C THR A 26 12.87 16.22 5.97
N ILE A 27 13.18 14.96 5.71
CA ILE A 27 12.21 13.94 5.32
C ILE A 27 12.14 12.90 6.45
N SER A 28 10.94 12.63 6.92
CA SER A 28 10.64 11.63 7.93
C SER A 28 9.68 10.60 7.36
N ILE A 29 9.96 9.31 7.55
CA ILE A 29 9.16 8.18 7.07
C ILE A 29 8.67 7.41 8.28
N GLU A 30 7.37 7.31 8.44
CA GLU A 30 6.74 6.55 9.52
C GLU A 30 6.53 5.09 9.12
N ILE A 31 6.84 4.19 10.05
CA ILE A 31 6.61 2.76 9.94
C ILE A 31 5.65 2.34 11.07
N PRO A 32 4.33 2.33 10.84
CA PRO A 32 3.35 1.96 11.86
C PRO A 32 3.50 0.49 12.24
N HIS A 33 3.70 0.19 13.53
CA HIS A 33 3.93 -1.17 14.00
C HIS A 33 2.73 -2.10 13.72
N LYS A 34 1.49 -1.58 13.80
CA LYS A 34 0.29 -2.36 13.47
C LYS A 34 0.28 -2.91 12.03
N LYS A 35 0.99 -2.26 11.10
CA LYS A 35 1.14 -2.71 9.71
C LYS A 35 2.30 -3.69 9.54
N MET A 36 3.10 -3.87 10.57
CA MET A 36 4.23 -4.80 10.61
C MET A 36 3.86 -6.13 11.28
N GLU A 37 2.69 -6.21 11.90
CA GLU A 37 2.22 -7.46 12.52
C GLU A 37 2.01 -8.55 11.47
N THR A 38 2.55 -9.71 11.76
CA THR A 38 2.32 -10.95 11.01
C THR A 38 1.94 -12.06 11.98
N GLU A 39 1.39 -13.15 11.45
CA GLU A 39 1.08 -14.34 12.29
C GLU A 39 2.33 -14.93 12.98
N PHE A 40 3.54 -14.59 12.50
CA PHE A 40 4.81 -15.14 12.99
C PHE A 40 5.61 -14.17 13.86
N ALA A 41 5.25 -12.88 13.85
CA ALA A 41 5.99 -11.85 14.56
C ALA A 41 5.14 -11.26 15.69
N THR A 42 5.31 -11.81 16.90
CA THR A 42 4.60 -11.35 18.11
C THR A 42 5.24 -10.13 18.75
N ASN A 43 6.56 -9.96 18.59
CA ASN A 43 7.27 -8.77 19.06
C ASN A 43 7.72 -7.91 17.88
N VAL A 44 6.77 -7.17 17.35
CA VAL A 44 6.96 -6.35 16.15
C VAL A 44 8.09 -5.34 16.30
N GLY A 45 8.27 -4.76 17.47
CA GLY A 45 9.33 -3.78 17.69
C GLY A 45 10.74 -4.33 17.47
N ILE A 46 10.99 -5.59 17.84
CA ILE A 46 12.29 -6.25 17.60
C ILE A 46 12.48 -6.52 16.11
N PHE A 47 11.47 -7.09 15.45
CA PHE A 47 11.53 -7.43 14.02
C PHE A 47 11.69 -6.18 13.15
N VAL A 48 10.96 -5.12 13.43
CA VAL A 48 11.09 -3.84 12.73
C VAL A 48 12.51 -3.29 12.89
N LYS A 49 13.07 -3.30 14.10
CA LYS A 49 14.43 -2.82 14.32
C LYS A 49 15.46 -3.61 13.51
N ALA A 50 15.34 -4.92 13.43
CA ALA A 50 16.22 -5.77 12.62
C ALA A 50 16.09 -5.41 11.14
N SER A 51 14.85 -5.37 10.62
CA SER A 51 14.59 -5.07 9.20
C SER A 51 15.02 -3.66 8.79
N VAL A 52 14.85 -2.67 9.68
CA VAL A 52 15.31 -1.30 9.42
C VAL A 52 16.84 -1.24 9.32
N THR A 53 17.57 -2.11 10.01
CA THR A 53 19.02 -2.18 9.88
C THR A 53 19.42 -2.52 8.43
N ASP A 54 18.71 -3.45 7.79
CA ASP A 54 18.97 -3.81 6.41
C ASP A 54 18.56 -2.68 5.46
N ILE A 55 17.41 -2.04 5.70
CA ILE A 55 16.98 -0.87 4.91
C ILE A 55 18.02 0.25 4.98
N ARG A 56 18.58 0.51 6.16
CA ARG A 56 19.64 1.51 6.34
C ARG A 56 20.88 1.18 5.52
N SER A 57 21.28 -0.09 5.49
CA SER A 57 22.43 -0.53 4.69
C SER A 57 22.28 -0.27 3.20
N ILE A 58 21.04 -0.23 2.70
CA ILE A 58 20.72 0.08 1.30
C ILE A 58 20.66 1.59 1.06
N LEU A 59 20.00 2.32 1.97
CA LEU A 59 19.67 3.74 1.73
C LEU A 59 20.78 4.71 2.15
N GLU A 60 21.56 4.40 3.19
CA GLU A 60 22.61 5.30 3.67
C GLU A 60 23.70 5.58 2.62
N PRO A 61 24.15 4.60 1.81
CA PRO A 61 25.05 4.87 0.69
C PRO A 61 24.44 5.80 -0.38
N LEU A 62 23.16 5.63 -0.69
CA LEU A 62 22.44 6.50 -1.63
C LEU A 62 22.35 7.93 -1.10
N LEU A 63 22.02 8.07 0.17
CA LEU A 63 21.83 9.37 0.81
C LEU A 63 23.14 10.08 1.10
N GLY A 64 24.26 9.36 1.23
CA GLY A 64 25.54 9.91 1.69
C GLY A 64 25.47 10.48 3.11
N THR A 65 24.47 10.04 3.90
CA THR A 65 24.28 10.42 5.30
C THR A 65 23.56 9.32 6.05
N SER A 66 23.78 9.24 7.36
CA SER A 66 23.11 8.27 8.21
C SER A 66 21.64 8.60 8.38
N LEU A 67 20.79 7.57 8.33
CA LEU A 67 19.39 7.65 8.72
C LEU A 67 19.27 7.68 10.24
N ILE A 68 18.56 8.67 10.74
CA ILE A 68 18.17 8.74 12.15
C ILE A 68 16.97 7.82 12.33
N PHE A 69 17.10 6.86 13.24
CA PHE A 69 16.02 5.91 13.57
C PHE A 69 15.56 6.13 15.00
N THR A 70 14.25 6.41 15.15
CA THR A 70 13.60 6.52 16.44
C THR A 70 12.48 5.50 16.54
N GLN A 71 12.51 4.66 17.56
CA GLN A 71 11.46 3.68 17.81
C GLN A 71 10.59 4.12 18.97
N ASN A 72 9.31 4.32 18.68
CA ASN A 72 8.26 4.57 19.66
C ASN A 72 7.42 3.29 19.87
N PRO A 73 6.52 3.22 20.86
CA PRO A 73 5.72 2.01 21.12
C PRO A 73 4.89 1.53 19.95
N ASN A 74 4.35 2.42 19.11
CA ASN A 74 3.41 2.10 18.04
C ASN A 74 3.92 2.45 16.64
N VAL A 75 5.03 3.14 16.53
CA VAL A 75 5.59 3.60 15.27
C VAL A 75 7.10 3.73 15.36
N SER A 76 7.79 3.36 14.32
CA SER A 76 9.21 3.68 14.12
C SER A 76 9.31 4.77 13.07
N ILE A 77 10.26 5.68 13.25
CA ILE A 77 10.48 6.82 12.34
C ILE A 77 11.90 6.74 11.83
N MET A 78 12.05 6.75 10.52
CA MET A 78 13.34 6.99 9.86
C MET A 78 13.36 8.39 9.30
N SER A 79 14.42 9.14 9.54
CA SER A 79 14.55 10.50 9.02
C SER A 79 15.96 10.81 8.54
N PHE A 80 16.02 11.71 7.58
CA PHE A 80 17.25 12.30 7.10
C PHE A 80 17.04 13.76 6.73
N ARG A 81 18.15 14.50 6.67
CA ARG A 81 18.15 15.91 6.35
C ARG A 81 19.26 16.21 5.35
N LYS A 82 18.95 17.08 4.40
CA LYS A 82 19.91 17.54 3.40
C LYS A 82 19.69 19.02 3.05
N PRO A 83 20.72 19.72 2.61
CA PRO A 83 20.58 21.06 2.05
C PRO A 83 19.56 21.09 0.91
N ASN A 84 18.81 22.20 0.82
CA ASN A 84 17.84 22.37 -0.27
C ASN A 84 18.47 22.35 -1.67
N GLU A 85 19.74 22.69 -1.74
CA GLU A 85 20.53 22.70 -2.99
C GLU A 85 21.12 21.34 -3.35
N ASP A 86 21.06 20.35 -2.45
CA ASP A 86 21.54 19.00 -2.70
C ASP A 86 20.81 18.39 -3.91
N TYR A 87 21.57 17.80 -4.83
CA TYR A 87 21.01 17.24 -6.06
C TYR A 87 19.95 16.15 -5.77
N LEU A 88 20.26 15.23 -4.86
CA LEU A 88 19.34 14.13 -4.52
C LEU A 88 18.06 14.67 -3.87
N MET A 89 18.16 15.67 -2.99
CA MET A 89 16.98 16.31 -2.39
C MET A 89 16.10 16.96 -3.45
N ARG A 90 16.66 17.67 -4.40
CA ARG A 90 15.91 18.27 -5.51
C ARG A 90 15.20 17.22 -6.37
N GLU A 91 15.87 16.11 -6.67
CA GLU A 91 15.27 15.00 -7.41
C GLU A 91 14.11 14.39 -6.64
N ILE A 92 14.27 14.09 -5.35
CA ILE A 92 13.19 13.59 -4.50
C ILE A 92 11.98 14.53 -4.55
N LEU A 93 12.21 15.83 -4.32
CA LEU A 93 11.13 16.83 -4.31
C LEU A 93 10.46 17.00 -5.68
N ARG A 94 11.19 16.83 -6.77
CA ARG A 94 10.67 16.84 -8.14
C ARG A 94 9.67 15.70 -8.35
N TYR A 95 10.03 14.48 -7.98
CA TYR A 95 9.16 13.30 -8.13
C TYR A 95 7.91 13.38 -7.24
N LEU A 96 8.01 14.03 -6.09
CA LEU A 96 6.88 14.20 -5.18
C LEU A 96 5.96 15.38 -5.54
N GLY A 97 6.28 16.14 -6.60
CA GLY A 97 5.41 17.18 -7.14
C GLY A 97 5.04 18.30 -6.15
N GLY A 98 5.91 18.56 -5.14
CA GLY A 98 5.65 19.58 -4.13
C GLY A 98 4.79 19.12 -2.96
N ALA A 99 4.37 17.85 -2.92
CA ALA A 99 3.66 17.28 -1.78
C ALA A 99 4.48 17.39 -0.48
N THR A 100 3.77 17.49 0.64
CA THR A 100 4.38 17.58 1.97
C THR A 100 4.05 16.39 2.87
N SER A 101 3.05 15.60 2.49
CA SER A 101 2.62 14.41 3.23
C SER A 101 1.90 13.42 2.32
N SER A 102 1.64 12.22 2.84
CA SER A 102 0.85 11.19 2.17
C SER A 102 -0.58 11.62 1.82
N ASP A 103 -1.14 12.62 2.50
CA ASP A 103 -2.51 13.08 2.27
C ASP A 103 -2.67 13.83 0.94
N ASN A 104 -1.59 14.40 0.42
CA ASN A 104 -1.62 15.22 -0.80
C ASN A 104 -0.62 14.77 -1.88
N VAL A 105 0.09 13.67 -1.66
CA VAL A 105 1.05 13.14 -2.64
C VAL A 105 0.32 12.43 -3.78
N ARG A 106 0.91 12.51 -4.96
CA ARG A 106 0.52 11.77 -6.17
C ARG A 106 1.73 10.99 -6.68
N ILE A 107 1.50 9.92 -7.40
CA ILE A 107 2.55 9.26 -8.17
C ILE A 107 2.68 10.01 -9.49
N SER A 108 3.82 10.68 -9.68
CA SER A 108 4.05 11.49 -10.88
C SER A 108 4.16 10.63 -12.14
N ASP A 109 3.86 11.21 -13.31
CA ASP A 109 4.01 10.53 -14.59
C ASP A 109 5.46 10.10 -14.85
N ASP A 110 6.44 10.81 -14.30
CA ASP A 110 7.84 10.43 -14.36
C ASP A 110 8.11 9.03 -13.73
N VAL A 111 7.39 8.68 -12.65
CA VAL A 111 7.50 7.35 -12.03
C VAL A 111 6.96 6.25 -12.94
N PHE A 112 5.91 6.54 -13.71
CA PHE A 112 5.42 5.59 -14.73
C PHE A 112 6.40 5.41 -15.87
N GLY A 113 7.28 6.38 -16.11
CA GLY A 113 8.40 6.31 -17.06
C GLY A 113 9.59 5.46 -16.59
N PHE A 114 9.63 5.02 -15.34
CA PHE A 114 10.69 4.16 -14.83
C PHE A 114 10.67 2.78 -15.52
N SER A 115 11.81 2.10 -15.51
CA SER A 115 11.87 0.69 -15.89
C SER A 115 10.93 -0.15 -15.01
N LYS A 116 10.52 -1.32 -15.49
CA LYS A 116 9.64 -2.22 -14.74
C LYS A 116 10.24 -2.61 -13.38
N ASP A 117 11.55 -2.80 -13.30
CA ASP A 117 12.22 -3.16 -12.07
C ASP A 117 12.29 -1.98 -11.09
N GLU A 118 12.54 -0.77 -11.55
CA GLU A 118 12.48 0.43 -10.71
C GLU A 118 11.06 0.67 -10.19
N ARG A 119 10.01 0.46 -11.02
CA ARG A 119 8.61 0.54 -10.56
C ARG A 119 8.29 -0.52 -9.51
N ARG A 120 8.84 -1.74 -9.63
CA ARG A 120 8.74 -2.77 -8.59
C ARG A 120 9.41 -2.33 -7.29
N GLN A 121 10.57 -1.70 -7.36
CA GLN A 121 11.24 -1.16 -6.17
C GLN A 121 10.44 -0.04 -5.51
N PHE A 122 9.84 0.83 -6.30
CA PHE A 122 8.92 1.85 -5.78
C PHE A 122 7.74 1.20 -5.03
N VAL A 123 7.08 0.23 -5.66
CA VAL A 123 5.96 -0.50 -5.04
C VAL A 123 6.41 -1.23 -3.78
N LYS A 124 7.61 -1.83 -3.76
CA LYS A 124 8.19 -2.47 -2.57
C LYS A 124 8.36 -1.48 -1.43
N GLY A 125 8.96 -0.32 -1.68
CA GLY A 125 9.14 0.73 -0.67
C GLY A 125 7.81 1.24 -0.13
N PHE A 126 6.83 1.47 -1.00
CA PHE A 126 5.48 1.84 -0.61
C PHE A 126 4.83 0.76 0.27
N ALA A 127 4.98 -0.51 -0.08
CA ALA A 127 4.43 -1.63 0.65
C ALA A 127 5.05 -1.81 2.05
N ASP A 128 6.33 -1.52 2.20
CA ASP A 128 7.00 -1.66 3.49
C ASP A 128 6.42 -0.73 4.55
N VAL A 129 5.87 0.40 4.17
CA VAL A 129 5.28 1.39 5.11
C VAL A 129 3.76 1.38 5.17
N THR A 130 3.08 0.97 4.09
CA THR A 130 1.60 0.98 4.01
C THR A 130 0.99 -0.39 4.01
N GLY A 131 1.73 -1.39 3.56
CA GLY A 131 1.24 -2.74 3.31
C GLY A 131 1.37 -3.67 4.50
N TYR A 132 0.52 -4.68 4.53
CA TYR A 132 0.63 -5.82 5.44
C TYR A 132 0.00 -7.05 4.79
N ILE A 133 0.37 -8.23 5.28
CA ILE A 133 -0.13 -9.49 4.77
C ILE A 133 -0.90 -10.25 5.84
N ARG A 134 -2.03 -10.81 5.45
CA ARG A 134 -2.82 -11.67 6.32
C ARG A 134 -3.77 -12.56 5.52
N ARG A 135 -4.31 -13.57 6.20
CA ARG A 135 -5.46 -14.32 5.73
C ARG A 135 -6.65 -13.38 5.57
N SER A 136 -7.37 -13.47 4.46
CA SER A 136 -8.59 -12.68 4.26
C SER A 136 -9.70 -13.16 5.18
N ASN A 137 -10.58 -12.24 5.60
CA ASN A 137 -11.69 -12.56 6.48
C ASN A 137 -12.69 -13.54 5.83
N TYR A 138 -13.40 -14.23 6.69
CA TYR A 138 -14.30 -15.35 6.54
C TYR A 138 -15.48 -15.27 5.55
N ALA A 139 -15.58 -14.23 4.75
CA ALA A 139 -16.66 -14.13 3.76
C ALA A 139 -16.60 -15.20 2.66
N PHE A 140 -15.49 -15.93 2.58
CA PHE A 140 -15.27 -17.01 1.61
C PHE A 140 -14.79 -18.25 2.36
N SER A 141 -15.33 -19.38 2.02
CA SER A 141 -15.02 -20.70 2.60
C SER A 141 -13.57 -21.15 2.39
N GLU A 142 -12.77 -20.38 1.65
CA GLU A 142 -11.44 -20.74 1.17
C GLU A 142 -10.35 -19.87 1.81
N PRO A 143 -9.15 -20.42 2.08
CA PRO A 143 -8.04 -19.69 2.66
C PRO A 143 -7.41 -18.77 1.61
N ASN A 144 -7.91 -17.57 1.50
CA ASN A 144 -7.37 -16.54 0.62
C ASN A 144 -6.38 -15.67 1.37
N TYR A 145 -5.18 -15.53 0.83
CA TYR A 145 -4.12 -14.71 1.41
C TYR A 145 -3.88 -13.49 0.54
N ARG A 146 -3.89 -12.33 1.17
CA ARG A 146 -3.82 -11.04 0.49
C ARG A 146 -2.80 -10.14 1.11
N VAL A 147 -2.18 -9.33 0.27
CA VAL A 147 -1.50 -8.11 0.69
C VAL A 147 -2.50 -6.96 0.62
N TYR A 148 -2.56 -6.20 1.69
CA TYR A 148 -3.43 -5.03 1.87
C TYR A 148 -2.55 -3.79 1.89
N PHE A 149 -2.88 -2.78 1.11
CA PHE A 149 -2.26 -1.47 1.16
C PHE A 149 -3.29 -0.49 1.69
N GLU A 150 -2.97 0.17 2.79
CA GLU A 150 -3.85 1.16 3.41
C GLU A 150 -3.36 2.57 3.07
N ILE A 151 -4.23 3.32 2.39
CA ILE A 151 -3.97 4.68 1.93
C ILE A 151 -5.00 5.59 2.59
N PRO A 152 -4.61 6.36 3.62
CA PRO A 152 -5.55 7.24 4.31
C PRO A 152 -5.89 8.46 3.46
N ASN A 153 -7.19 8.79 3.39
CA ASN A 153 -7.74 10.06 2.89
C ASN A 153 -7.29 10.53 1.49
N ASN A 154 -6.51 9.76 0.74
CA ASN A 154 -5.97 10.14 -0.56
C ASN A 154 -6.46 9.18 -1.65
N TRP A 155 -7.68 9.44 -2.15
CA TRP A 155 -8.26 8.61 -3.20
C TRP A 155 -7.48 8.66 -4.51
N GLU A 156 -6.94 9.80 -4.86
CA GLU A 156 -6.15 9.96 -6.06
C GLU A 156 -4.88 9.09 -6.03
N LEU A 157 -4.24 8.98 -4.86
CA LEU A 157 -3.11 8.07 -4.68
C LEU A 157 -3.53 6.60 -4.82
N VAL A 158 -4.76 6.23 -4.41
CA VAL A 158 -5.30 4.87 -4.64
C VAL A 158 -5.34 4.54 -6.12
N ILE A 159 -5.83 5.46 -6.94
CA ILE A 159 -5.89 5.28 -8.40
C ILE A 159 -4.49 5.21 -9.00
N ASP A 160 -3.60 6.12 -8.62
CA ASP A 160 -2.22 6.12 -9.11
C ASP A 160 -1.51 4.82 -8.76
N PHE A 161 -1.64 4.37 -7.51
CA PHE A 161 -1.01 3.15 -7.03
C PHE A 161 -1.57 1.90 -7.72
N SER A 162 -2.89 1.85 -7.95
CA SER A 162 -3.53 0.76 -8.69
C SER A 162 -3.04 0.70 -10.14
N ASN A 163 -2.91 1.86 -10.80
CA ASN A 163 -2.32 1.94 -12.14
C ASN A 163 -0.85 1.51 -12.15
N LEU A 164 -0.09 1.88 -11.10
CA LEU A 164 1.31 1.47 -10.99
C LEU A 164 1.44 -0.05 -10.83
N LEU A 165 0.62 -0.67 -9.97
CA LEU A 165 0.55 -2.14 -9.83
C LEU A 165 0.26 -2.81 -11.18
N LYS A 166 -0.76 -2.33 -11.91
CA LYS A 166 -1.09 -2.82 -13.23
C LYS A 166 0.09 -2.72 -14.20
N SER A 167 0.84 -1.62 -14.15
CA SER A 167 1.98 -1.38 -15.04
C SER A 167 3.17 -2.33 -14.83
N ILE A 168 3.17 -3.10 -13.74
CA ILE A 168 4.16 -4.13 -13.42
C ILE A 168 3.55 -5.53 -13.36
N ASP A 169 2.38 -5.71 -13.99
CA ASP A 169 1.62 -6.97 -14.10
C ASP A 169 1.14 -7.53 -12.74
N ILE A 170 0.85 -6.66 -11.77
CA ILE A 170 0.24 -7.08 -10.52
C ILE A 170 -1.23 -6.71 -10.53
N PRO A 171 -2.09 -7.72 -10.51
CA PRO A 171 -3.52 -7.51 -10.50
C PRO A 171 -4.04 -6.94 -9.18
N VAL A 172 -4.79 -5.86 -9.25
CA VAL A 172 -5.57 -5.36 -8.12
C VAL A 172 -6.84 -6.19 -8.01
N GLN A 173 -7.00 -6.91 -6.93
CA GLN A 173 -8.16 -7.77 -6.73
C GLN A 173 -9.39 -7.00 -6.27
N THR A 174 -9.20 -6.05 -5.35
CA THR A 174 -10.30 -5.25 -4.79
C THR A 174 -9.77 -3.92 -4.31
N ILE A 175 -10.57 -2.87 -4.47
CA ILE A 175 -10.38 -1.59 -3.82
C ILE A 175 -11.57 -1.35 -2.88
N ASP A 176 -11.32 -1.27 -1.57
CA ASP A 176 -12.33 -0.86 -0.61
C ASP A 176 -12.21 0.64 -0.39
N TRP A 177 -13.22 1.38 -0.81
CA TRP A 177 -13.26 2.82 -0.61
C TRP A 177 -13.71 3.17 0.81
N ALA A 178 -12.96 4.03 1.47
CA ALA A 178 -13.29 4.53 2.80
C ALA A 178 -13.67 3.41 3.78
N HIS A 179 -12.88 2.32 3.80
CA HIS A 179 -13.07 1.23 4.73
C HIS A 179 -12.95 1.76 6.17
N PRO A 180 -13.95 1.57 7.03
CA PRO A 180 -13.85 2.02 8.40
C PRO A 180 -12.68 1.31 9.10
N ASN A 181 -11.90 2.05 9.89
CA ASN A 181 -10.82 1.46 10.68
C ASN A 181 -11.41 0.60 11.82
N MET A 182 -11.82 -0.62 11.47
CA MET A 182 -12.44 -1.57 12.40
C MET A 182 -11.45 -2.30 13.30
N ARG A 183 -10.13 -2.07 13.10
CA ARG A 183 -9.09 -2.83 13.78
C ARG A 183 -8.82 -2.42 15.21
N ASP A 184 -9.23 -1.25 15.61
CA ASP A 184 -9.06 -0.81 17.00
C ASP A 184 -9.89 -1.63 18.00
N GLY A 185 -10.49 -2.76 17.54
CA GLY A 185 -11.08 -3.81 18.38
C GLY A 185 -12.23 -3.36 19.28
N ASN A 186 -12.55 -2.08 19.25
CA ASN A 186 -13.48 -1.48 20.18
C ASN A 186 -14.75 -1.07 19.42
N LEU A 187 -15.65 -2.03 19.23
CA LEU A 187 -16.95 -1.78 18.60
C LEU A 187 -17.73 -0.63 19.26
N VAL A 188 -17.41 -0.27 20.51
CA VAL A 188 -17.97 0.92 21.18
C VAL A 188 -17.58 2.22 20.47
N LYS A 189 -16.46 2.22 19.73
CA LYS A 189 -16.03 3.36 18.92
C LYS A 189 -16.83 3.55 17.63
N TYR A 190 -17.70 2.62 17.28
CA TYR A 190 -18.68 2.80 16.19
C TYR A 190 -19.79 3.80 16.52
N ASN A 191 -19.71 4.45 17.65
CA ASN A 191 -20.49 5.64 17.86
C ASN A 191 -20.13 6.68 16.79
N THR A 192 -21.11 6.99 15.93
CA THR A 192 -20.97 7.94 14.83
C THR A 192 -20.48 9.34 15.28
N GLY A 193 -20.55 9.64 16.57
CA GLY A 193 -19.99 10.85 17.17
C GLY A 193 -18.50 10.78 17.51
N HIS A 194 -17.83 9.61 17.39
CA HIS A 194 -16.42 9.54 17.70
C HIS A 194 -15.57 10.00 16.50
N PRO A 195 -14.60 10.94 16.70
CA PRO A 195 -13.80 11.47 15.59
C PRO A 195 -13.08 10.39 14.78
N ASP A 196 -12.61 9.33 15.44
CA ASP A 196 -11.88 8.25 14.78
C ASP A 196 -12.77 7.30 13.97
N PHE A 197 -14.09 7.34 14.18
CA PHE A 197 -15.02 6.57 13.37
C PHE A 197 -14.99 6.97 11.88
N TRP A 198 -14.81 8.24 11.61
CA TRP A 198 -14.79 8.81 10.26
C TRP A 198 -13.40 8.85 9.64
N LYS A 199 -12.36 8.50 10.39
CA LYS A 199 -11.02 8.30 9.83
C LYS A 199 -11.02 7.01 9.00
N LYS A 200 -11.35 7.14 7.75
CA LYS A 200 -11.47 6.03 6.82
C LYS A 200 -10.18 5.89 6.03
N GLU A 201 -9.75 4.64 5.89
CA GLU A 201 -8.61 4.28 5.05
C GLU A 201 -9.14 3.60 3.78
N HIS A 202 -8.60 3.96 2.63
CA HIS A 202 -8.82 3.18 1.42
C HIS A 202 -7.92 1.94 1.47
N GLN A 203 -8.41 0.82 1.00
CA GLN A 203 -7.62 -0.42 0.94
C GLN A 203 -7.53 -0.91 -0.49
N VAL A 204 -6.30 -1.03 -1.01
CA VAL A 204 -6.01 -1.77 -2.24
C VAL A 204 -5.57 -3.17 -1.84
N LYS A 205 -6.13 -4.20 -2.48
CA LYS A 205 -5.89 -5.60 -2.14
C LYS A 205 -5.38 -6.36 -3.36
N VAL A 206 -4.33 -7.13 -3.16
CA VAL A 206 -3.77 -8.02 -4.17
C VAL A 206 -3.56 -9.42 -3.59
N TRP A 207 -3.55 -10.46 -4.43
CA TRP A 207 -3.24 -11.80 -3.96
C TRP A 207 -1.78 -11.93 -3.55
N ALA A 208 -1.50 -12.69 -2.49
CA ALA A 208 -0.14 -12.91 -2.01
C ALA A 208 0.76 -13.51 -3.09
N VAL A 209 0.25 -14.49 -3.84
CA VAL A 209 1.00 -15.15 -4.93
C VAL A 209 1.36 -14.19 -6.05
N GLU A 210 0.49 -13.25 -6.39
CA GLU A 210 0.72 -12.26 -7.45
C GLU A 210 1.71 -11.17 -6.99
N TYR A 211 1.69 -10.85 -5.71
CA TYR A 211 2.57 -9.83 -5.15
C TYR A 211 3.99 -10.34 -4.85
N GLN A 212 4.16 -11.65 -4.69
CA GLN A 212 5.45 -12.25 -4.30
C GLN A 212 6.65 -11.82 -5.16
N PRO A 213 6.54 -11.62 -6.50
CA PRO A 213 7.65 -11.16 -7.31
C PRO A 213 8.16 -9.75 -6.97
N VAL A 214 7.36 -8.92 -6.31
CA VAL A 214 7.76 -7.61 -5.79
C VAL A 214 8.30 -7.74 -4.38
N GLY A 215 7.52 -8.34 -3.49
CA GLY A 215 7.91 -8.64 -2.12
C GLY A 215 8.02 -7.41 -1.22
N PHE A 216 8.61 -7.64 -0.06
CA PHE A 216 8.96 -6.65 0.97
C PHE A 216 10.48 -6.64 1.20
N ALA A 217 11.05 -5.51 1.57
CA ALA A 217 12.41 -5.45 2.10
C ALA A 217 12.43 -5.71 3.61
N VAL A 218 11.32 -5.47 4.29
CA VAL A 218 11.13 -5.82 5.71
C VAL A 218 11.06 -7.34 5.85
N ILE A 219 12.09 -7.95 6.45
CA ILE A 219 12.35 -9.40 6.44
C ILE A 219 11.16 -10.20 6.92
N HIS A 220 10.61 -9.94 8.10
CA HIS A 220 9.51 -10.72 8.65
C HIS A 220 8.20 -10.60 7.83
N LYS A 221 8.02 -9.50 7.10
CA LYS A 221 6.91 -9.36 6.14
C LYS A 221 7.15 -10.20 4.90
N GLN A 222 8.40 -10.26 4.42
CA GLN A 222 8.76 -11.13 3.31
C GLN A 222 8.58 -12.60 3.66
N GLU A 223 9.03 -13.03 4.82
CA GLU A 223 8.82 -14.40 5.31
C GLU A 223 7.34 -14.77 5.37
N ALA A 224 6.51 -13.86 5.89
CA ALA A 224 5.07 -14.06 5.92
C ALA A 224 4.46 -14.12 4.50
N LEU A 225 4.94 -13.27 3.58
CA LEU A 225 4.49 -13.30 2.19
C LEU A 225 4.82 -14.61 1.50
N ASP A 226 6.04 -15.10 1.66
CA ASP A 226 6.49 -16.35 1.05
C ASP A 226 5.66 -17.52 1.59
N TYR A 227 5.48 -17.59 2.89
CA TYR A 227 4.64 -18.62 3.50
C TYR A 227 3.20 -18.60 2.96
N PHE A 228 2.57 -17.44 2.89
CA PHE A 228 1.19 -17.34 2.44
C PHE A 228 1.04 -17.53 0.94
N ALA A 229 2.01 -17.10 0.14
CA ALA A 229 2.03 -17.36 -1.29
C ALA A 229 2.15 -18.86 -1.58
N ASP A 230 3.00 -19.57 -0.86
CA ASP A 230 3.15 -21.01 -1.00
C ASP A 230 1.87 -21.76 -0.61
N LYS A 231 1.23 -21.36 0.49
CA LYS A 231 -0.08 -21.92 0.88
C LYS A 231 -1.14 -21.68 -0.19
N GLN A 232 -1.16 -20.50 -0.78
CA GLN A 232 -2.12 -20.17 -1.84
C GLN A 232 -1.85 -20.98 -3.11
N ARG A 233 -0.58 -21.20 -3.50
CA ARG A 233 -0.24 -22.06 -4.64
C ARG A 233 -0.67 -23.52 -4.43
N MET A 234 -0.41 -24.07 -3.25
CA MET A 234 -0.86 -25.43 -2.91
C MET A 234 -2.37 -25.57 -3.04
N PHE A 235 -3.11 -24.56 -2.58
CA PHE A 235 -4.56 -24.54 -2.69
C PHE A 235 -5.02 -24.49 -4.16
N ILE A 236 -4.43 -23.60 -4.96
CA ILE A 236 -4.71 -23.48 -6.39
C ILE A 236 -4.43 -24.80 -7.12
N GLU A 237 -3.34 -25.49 -6.81
CA GLU A 237 -2.99 -26.78 -7.41
C GLU A 237 -4.00 -27.88 -7.03
N VAL A 238 -4.45 -27.90 -5.77
CA VAL A 238 -5.47 -28.84 -5.31
C VAL A 238 -6.80 -28.59 -6.01
N GLU A 239 -7.21 -27.34 -6.13
CA GLU A 239 -8.44 -26.96 -6.83
C GLU A 239 -8.36 -27.23 -8.33
N LYS A 240 -7.25 -26.97 -8.98
CA LYS A 240 -7.02 -27.34 -10.39
C LYS A 240 -7.13 -28.85 -10.64
N LYS A 241 -6.79 -29.66 -9.66
CA LYS A 241 -6.96 -31.13 -9.74
C LYS A 241 -8.40 -31.58 -9.53
N LYS A 242 -9.22 -30.77 -8.87
CA LYS A 242 -10.61 -31.12 -8.55
C LYS A 242 -11.61 -30.71 -9.62
N THR A 243 -11.30 -29.71 -10.42
CA THR A 243 -12.24 -29.08 -11.35
C THR A 243 -11.64 -28.88 -12.72
N THR A 244 -12.46 -29.20 -13.74
CA THR A 244 -12.22 -28.85 -15.14
C THR A 244 -12.26 -27.34 -15.34
N GLU A 245 -11.52 -26.84 -16.28
CA GLU A 245 -11.28 -25.50 -16.84
C GLU A 245 -12.00 -24.24 -16.29
N GLU A 246 -13.18 -24.37 -15.71
CA GLU A 246 -13.98 -23.24 -15.20
C GLU A 246 -13.42 -22.57 -13.93
N THR A 247 -12.58 -23.24 -13.15
CA THR A 247 -12.04 -22.70 -11.89
C THR A 247 -10.87 -21.75 -12.07
N THR A 248 -10.26 -21.73 -13.23
CA THR A 248 -9.11 -20.86 -13.52
C THR A 248 -9.49 -19.39 -13.53
N HIS A 249 -10.76 -19.07 -13.80
CA HIS A 249 -11.26 -17.69 -13.85
C HIS A 249 -11.60 -17.08 -12.48
N ARG A 250 -11.72 -17.86 -11.43
CA ARG A 250 -12.05 -17.34 -10.08
C ARG A 250 -10.96 -16.52 -9.42
N TYR A 251 -9.74 -16.55 -9.91
CA TYR A 251 -8.60 -15.86 -9.34
C TYR A 251 -8.24 -14.58 -10.09
N TYR A 252 -8.92 -14.31 -11.18
CA TYR A 252 -8.71 -13.13 -11.99
C TYR A 252 -9.82 -12.12 -11.69
N TRP A 253 -9.47 -11.04 -10.99
CA TRP A 253 -10.01 -9.71 -11.17
C TRP A 253 -11.51 -9.52 -11.04
N GLU A 254 -11.94 -9.14 -9.93
CA GLU A 254 -13.11 -8.29 -9.89
C GLU A 254 -12.77 -7.04 -9.11
N LEU A 255 -12.58 -5.91 -9.79
CA LEU A 255 -13.02 -4.64 -9.26
C LEU A 255 -14.54 -4.74 -9.22
N THR A 256 -15.07 -5.51 -8.29
CA THR A 256 -16.50 -5.48 -8.03
C THR A 256 -16.77 -4.25 -7.18
N PRO A 257 -17.44 -3.22 -7.74
CA PRO A 257 -18.15 -2.31 -6.88
C PRO A 257 -19.04 -3.18 -6.00
N ARG A 258 -18.87 -3.11 -4.69
CA ARG A 258 -19.82 -3.78 -3.80
C ARG A 258 -21.21 -3.40 -4.27
N LYS A 259 -22.01 -4.37 -4.73
CA LYS A 259 -23.45 -4.15 -4.94
C LYS A 259 -23.96 -3.48 -3.66
N LYS A 260 -24.73 -2.40 -3.80
CA LYS A 260 -25.37 -1.69 -2.70
C LYS A 260 -26.10 -2.68 -1.80
N THR A 261 -25.40 -3.29 -0.88
CA THR A 261 -25.99 -3.95 0.27
C THR A 261 -26.26 -2.86 1.28
N LYS A 262 -27.41 -2.88 1.91
CA LYS A 262 -27.69 -1.97 3.02
C LYS A 262 -26.48 -2.02 3.95
N PRO A 263 -25.90 -0.89 4.35
CA PRO A 263 -24.75 -0.87 5.22
C PRO A 263 -25.10 -1.68 6.48
N ASN A 264 -24.34 -2.74 6.73
CA ASN A 264 -24.52 -3.58 7.91
C ASN A 264 -24.12 -2.85 9.19
N HIS A 265 -23.46 -1.71 9.06
CA HIS A 265 -23.00 -0.90 10.18
C HIS A 265 -23.30 0.58 9.93
N PRO A 266 -23.74 1.33 10.96
CA PRO A 266 -23.87 2.77 10.87
C PRO A 266 -22.53 3.39 10.46
N GLY A 267 -22.49 4.06 9.31
CA GLY A 267 -21.29 4.69 8.78
C GLY A 267 -20.54 3.92 7.70
N GLU A 268 -20.88 2.66 7.39
CA GLU A 268 -20.49 2.07 6.12
C GLU A 268 -21.34 2.72 5.02
N SER A 269 -20.71 3.58 4.24
CA SER A 269 -21.32 4.11 3.03
C SER A 269 -20.78 3.30 1.86
N ASP A 270 -21.60 2.46 1.27
CA ASP A 270 -21.36 1.86 -0.04
C ASP A 270 -21.66 2.88 -1.17
N ALA A 271 -22.08 4.09 -0.81
CA ALA A 271 -22.37 5.13 -1.78
C ALA A 271 -21.07 5.64 -2.40
N PHE A 272 -21.00 5.55 -3.71
CA PHE A 272 -19.97 6.25 -4.47
C PHE A 272 -20.12 7.75 -4.25
N ILE A 273 -19.03 8.41 -3.88
CA ILE A 273 -18.98 9.87 -3.86
C ILE A 273 -18.37 10.31 -5.18
N PRO A 274 -19.11 11.03 -6.03
CA PRO A 274 -18.56 11.57 -7.26
C PRO A 274 -17.26 12.31 -6.98
N SER A 275 -16.22 12.02 -7.74
CA SER A 275 -14.89 12.54 -7.52
C SER A 275 -14.28 13.06 -8.81
N VAL A 276 -13.51 14.13 -8.70
CA VAL A 276 -12.68 14.61 -9.81
C VAL A 276 -11.26 14.11 -9.58
N ILE A 277 -10.78 13.21 -10.42
CA ILE A 277 -9.45 12.61 -10.32
C ILE A 277 -8.66 13.02 -11.56
N ARG A 278 -7.52 13.67 -11.40
CA ARG A 278 -6.70 14.18 -12.50
C ARG A 278 -7.50 15.01 -13.51
N GLY A 279 -8.44 15.82 -13.03
CA GLY A 279 -9.34 16.62 -13.88
C GLY A 279 -10.45 15.84 -14.56
N LYS A 280 -10.57 14.53 -14.34
CA LYS A 280 -11.62 13.67 -14.86
C LYS A 280 -12.67 13.42 -13.78
N HIS A 281 -13.93 13.65 -14.14
CA HIS A 281 -15.07 13.41 -13.27
C HIS A 281 -15.51 11.95 -13.39
N TYR A 282 -15.83 11.34 -12.25
CA TYR A 282 -16.36 9.99 -12.17
C TYR A 282 -17.68 10.00 -11.40
N ASP A 283 -18.69 9.38 -11.98
CA ASP A 283 -20.03 9.27 -11.40
C ASP A 283 -20.28 7.91 -10.75
N SER A 284 -19.42 6.94 -11.03
CA SER A 284 -19.59 5.58 -10.53
C SER A 284 -18.26 4.84 -10.37
N TRP A 285 -18.29 3.75 -9.61
CA TRP A 285 -17.17 2.80 -9.53
C TRP A 285 -16.87 2.15 -10.88
N ALA A 286 -17.90 1.91 -11.70
CA ALA A 286 -17.74 1.34 -13.02
C ALA A 286 -16.91 2.26 -13.93
N ASP A 287 -17.10 3.57 -13.84
CA ASP A 287 -16.32 4.54 -14.60
C ASP A 287 -14.84 4.51 -14.20
N ILE A 288 -14.56 4.37 -12.90
CA ILE A 288 -13.18 4.23 -12.39
C ILE A 288 -12.59 2.91 -12.88
N ALA A 289 -13.33 1.80 -12.76
CA ALA A 289 -12.88 0.49 -13.20
C ALA A 289 -12.53 0.50 -14.68
N LYS A 290 -13.39 1.07 -15.50
CA LYS A 290 -13.17 1.22 -16.95
C LYS A 290 -11.91 2.05 -17.24
N ASP A 291 -11.69 3.12 -16.52
CA ASP A 291 -10.49 3.96 -16.69
C ASP A 291 -9.21 3.25 -16.27
N LEU A 292 -9.31 2.35 -15.28
CA LEU A 292 -8.23 1.44 -14.90
C LEU A 292 -8.06 0.28 -15.91
N GLY A 293 -8.92 0.17 -16.91
CA GLY A 293 -8.91 -0.86 -17.96
C GLY A 293 -9.42 -2.21 -17.46
N TYR A 294 -10.37 -2.21 -16.55
CA TYR A 294 -11.11 -3.38 -16.14
C TYR A 294 -12.50 -3.31 -16.76
N ASP A 295 -12.83 -4.28 -17.61
CA ASP A 295 -14.17 -4.40 -18.17
C ASP A 295 -15.11 -5.10 -17.18
N GLU A 296 -16.38 -4.69 -17.17
CA GLU A 296 -17.40 -5.28 -16.27
C GLU A 296 -17.69 -6.76 -16.59
N ASP A 297 -17.27 -7.24 -17.76
CA ASP A 297 -17.55 -8.58 -18.28
C ASP A 297 -16.34 -9.55 -18.20
N SER A 298 -15.25 -9.20 -17.51
CA SER A 298 -14.03 -10.04 -17.42
C SER A 298 -13.87 -10.75 -16.08
#